data_4807c9a82e28867ebc308e3559fcad37
#
_entry.id   4807c9a82e28867ebc308e3559fcad37
#
_cell.length_a   1.000
_cell.length_b   1.000
_cell.length_c   1.000
_cell.angle_alpha   90.00
_cell.angle_beta   90.00
_cell.angle_gamma   90.00
#
_symmetry.space_group_name_H-M   'P 1'
#
loop_
_entity.id
_entity.type
_entity.pdbx_description
1 polymer ?
#
loop_
_entity_poly.entity_id
_entity_poly.type
_entity_poly.pdbx_seq_one_letter_code
_entity_poly.pdbx_strand_id
1 'polypeptide(L)'
;DLADSTFTTHLAMVHSRFSTNTFPSWDRAQPNRFMAHNGEINTLLGNVNWMRAREGVMSSPLFEEQLSLVFPVVEPHGSDSGNFDNVLEFLLMTGRTLQESIMMLVPEAWQKHTGMDPTQRAFYEYCSCLMEPWDGPASIAFTDGRYIGAVLDRNGLRPSRYYLTTDNRV
;
A
#
# COMPACT_ATOMS: atom_id res chain seq x y z
N ASP A 1 16.35 -21.07 -0.09
CA ASP A 1 15.83 -22.11 0.82
C ASP A 1 15.91 -21.60 2.26
N LEU A 2 14.81 -21.65 3.01
CA LEU A 2 14.75 -21.15 4.40
C LEU A 2 15.67 -21.94 5.37
N ALA A 3 16.13 -23.11 4.98
CA ALA A 3 17.07 -23.93 5.76
C ALA A 3 18.55 -23.59 5.48
N ASP A 4 18.83 -22.72 4.52
CA ASP A 4 20.19 -22.29 4.20
C ASP A 4 20.70 -21.33 5.29
N SER A 5 21.81 -21.69 5.95
CA SER A 5 22.42 -20.90 7.01
C SER A 5 22.95 -19.52 6.55
N THR A 6 23.12 -19.34 5.24
CA THR A 6 23.52 -18.05 4.66
C THR A 6 22.33 -17.12 4.39
N PHE A 7 21.11 -17.65 4.42
CA PHE A 7 19.88 -16.87 4.26
C PHE A 7 19.55 -16.19 5.60
N THR A 8 20.07 -15.00 5.78
CA THR A 8 19.84 -14.17 6.97
C THR A 8 19.05 -12.92 6.60
N THR A 9 18.11 -12.52 7.45
CA THR A 9 17.32 -11.30 7.27
C THR A 9 17.01 -10.66 8.61
N HIS A 10 16.88 -9.33 8.63
CA HIS A 10 16.41 -8.58 9.79
C HIS A 10 14.88 -8.41 9.80
N LEU A 11 14.23 -8.72 8.69
CA LEU A 11 12.80 -8.50 8.49
C LEU A 11 12.20 -9.70 7.77
N ALA A 12 11.03 -10.11 8.21
CA ALA A 12 10.21 -11.09 7.49
C ALA A 12 8.76 -10.65 7.51
N MET A 13 8.15 -10.55 6.33
CA MET A 13 6.71 -10.38 6.18
C MET A 13 6.10 -11.70 5.74
N VAL A 14 5.13 -12.19 6.48
CA VAL A 14 4.55 -13.52 6.28
C VAL A 14 3.03 -13.42 6.22
N HIS A 15 2.43 -14.10 5.25
CA HIS A 15 0.99 -14.21 5.12
C HIS A 15 0.63 -15.63 4.70
N SER A 16 -0.44 -16.19 5.26
CA SER A 16 -0.80 -17.61 5.05
C SER A 16 -1.87 -17.83 3.97
N ARG A 17 -2.38 -16.77 3.34
CA ARG A 17 -3.54 -16.87 2.44
C ARG A 17 -3.30 -16.11 1.14
N PHE A 18 -4.09 -16.49 0.13
CA PHE A 18 -4.26 -15.73 -1.12
C PHE A 18 -5.24 -14.57 -0.91
N SER A 19 -5.28 -13.64 -1.86
CA SER A 19 -6.31 -12.61 -1.89
C SER A 19 -7.71 -13.22 -1.86
N THR A 20 -8.60 -12.60 -1.08
CA THR A 20 -10.00 -13.01 -0.95
C THR A 20 -10.80 -12.68 -2.22
N ASN A 21 -11.94 -13.35 -2.41
CA ASN A 21 -12.87 -13.12 -3.52
C ASN A 21 -12.26 -13.25 -4.93
N THR A 22 -11.12 -13.92 -5.05
CA THR A 22 -10.48 -14.23 -6.33
C THR A 22 -10.22 -15.74 -6.43
N PHE A 23 -10.11 -16.24 -7.66
CA PHE A 23 -9.65 -17.61 -7.87
C PHE A 23 -8.19 -17.69 -7.37
N PRO A 24 -7.82 -18.66 -6.50
CA PRO A 24 -6.47 -18.74 -5.98
C PRO A 24 -5.47 -19.06 -7.09
N SER A 25 -4.42 -18.26 -7.14
CA SER A 25 -3.29 -18.43 -8.06
C SER A 25 -2.02 -17.84 -7.41
N TRP A 26 -0.85 -18.26 -7.85
CA TRP A 26 0.40 -17.83 -7.22
C TRP A 26 0.68 -16.33 -7.35
N ASP A 27 0.22 -15.69 -8.41
CA ASP A 27 0.28 -14.24 -8.60
C ASP A 27 -0.57 -13.44 -7.61
N ARG A 28 -1.48 -14.13 -6.90
CA ARG A 28 -2.36 -13.55 -5.86
C ARG A 28 -1.99 -14.01 -4.46
N ALA A 29 -0.90 -14.74 -4.33
CA ALA A 29 -0.36 -15.12 -3.03
C ALA A 29 0.22 -13.89 -2.32
N GLN A 30 0.00 -13.80 -1.03
CA GLN A 30 0.59 -12.75 -0.19
C GLN A 30 1.72 -13.35 0.67
N PRO A 31 2.71 -12.55 1.05
CA PRO A 31 2.90 -11.11 0.78
C PRO A 31 3.13 -10.79 -0.69
N ASN A 32 2.68 -9.61 -1.12
CA ASN A 32 3.12 -9.01 -2.38
C ASN A 32 4.56 -8.47 -2.22
N ARG A 33 5.03 -7.60 -3.11
CA ARG A 33 6.40 -7.07 -3.07
C ARG A 33 6.64 -6.15 -1.87
N PHE A 34 5.68 -5.29 -1.54
CA PHE A 34 5.79 -4.27 -0.50
C PHE A 34 4.78 -4.44 0.62
N MET A 35 3.68 -5.15 0.38
CA MET A 35 2.60 -5.21 1.35
C MET A 35 1.97 -6.59 1.47
N ALA A 36 1.30 -6.79 2.60
CA ALA A 36 0.31 -7.85 2.81
C ALA A 36 -0.89 -7.27 3.56
N HIS A 37 -2.08 -7.73 3.26
CA HIS A 37 -3.25 -7.32 4.00
C HIS A 37 -4.19 -8.47 4.34
N ASN A 38 -4.96 -8.26 5.40
CA ASN A 38 -6.10 -9.09 5.72
C ASN A 38 -7.36 -8.23 5.66
N GLY A 39 -8.19 -8.46 4.64
CA GLY A 39 -9.40 -7.70 4.40
C GLY A 39 -9.75 -7.57 2.93
N GLU A 40 -10.43 -6.50 2.58
CA GLU A 40 -10.88 -6.18 1.24
C GLU A 40 -10.80 -4.66 1.00
N ILE A 41 -10.32 -4.26 -0.18
CA ILE A 41 -10.39 -2.88 -0.64
C ILE A 41 -11.69 -2.72 -1.45
N ASN A 42 -12.72 -2.21 -0.82
CA ASN A 42 -14.06 -2.10 -1.43
C ASN A 42 -14.13 -1.06 -2.55
N THR A 43 -13.23 -0.10 -2.55
CA THR A 43 -13.15 0.98 -3.56
C THR A 43 -12.35 0.61 -4.79
N LEU A 44 -11.87 -0.64 -4.91
CA LEU A 44 -10.94 -1.11 -5.93
C LEU A 44 -11.31 -0.67 -7.36
N LEU A 45 -12.56 -0.86 -7.77
CA LEU A 45 -12.98 -0.51 -9.13
C LEU A 45 -12.79 0.97 -9.43
N GLY A 46 -13.15 1.83 -8.48
CA GLY A 46 -12.94 3.27 -8.59
C GLY A 46 -11.45 3.62 -8.63
N ASN A 47 -10.65 3.04 -7.74
CA ASN A 47 -9.21 3.28 -7.68
C ASN A 47 -8.51 2.86 -8.99
N VAL A 48 -8.83 1.69 -9.54
CA VAL A 48 -8.29 1.22 -10.84
C VAL A 48 -8.67 2.18 -11.96
N ASN A 49 -9.94 2.58 -12.04
CA ASN A 49 -10.41 3.49 -13.09
C ASN A 49 -9.72 4.87 -13.02
N TRP A 50 -9.58 5.42 -11.82
CA TRP A 50 -8.87 6.69 -11.62
C TRP A 50 -7.38 6.59 -11.92
N MET A 51 -6.71 5.53 -11.54
CA MET A 51 -5.29 5.33 -11.91
C MET A 51 -5.11 5.29 -13.42
N ARG A 52 -5.94 4.53 -14.13
CA ARG A 52 -5.88 4.47 -15.59
C ARG A 52 -6.19 5.82 -16.26
N ALA A 53 -7.15 6.57 -15.73
CA ALA A 53 -7.46 7.91 -16.24
C ALA A 53 -6.26 8.86 -16.06
N ARG A 54 -5.53 8.75 -14.95
CA ARG A 54 -4.33 9.57 -14.69
C ARG A 54 -3.16 9.22 -15.61
N GLU A 55 -3.01 7.99 -16.05
CA GLU A 55 -1.91 7.58 -16.94
C GLU A 55 -1.81 8.48 -18.17
N GLY A 56 -2.95 8.97 -18.69
CA GLY A 56 -2.99 9.86 -19.84
C GLY A 56 -2.44 11.28 -19.61
N VAL A 57 -2.26 11.69 -18.37
CA VAL A 57 -1.80 13.04 -17.98
C VAL A 57 -0.58 13.02 -17.06
N MET A 58 -0.10 11.84 -16.68
CA MET A 58 1.08 11.70 -15.83
C MET A 58 2.35 12.16 -16.56
N SER A 59 3.17 12.88 -15.83
CA SER A 59 4.53 13.20 -16.23
C SER A 59 5.46 13.12 -15.02
N SER A 60 6.71 12.74 -15.23
CA SER A 60 7.69 12.69 -14.16
C SER A 60 9.09 12.90 -14.70
N PRO A 61 9.86 13.84 -14.14
CA PRO A 61 11.24 14.04 -14.52
C PRO A 61 12.15 12.86 -14.15
N LEU A 62 11.68 11.95 -13.27
CA LEU A 62 12.46 10.78 -12.85
C LEU A 62 12.39 9.64 -13.87
N PHE A 63 11.33 9.57 -14.67
CA PHE A 63 11.14 8.55 -15.70
C PHE A 63 11.43 9.07 -17.11
N GLU A 64 11.40 10.38 -17.29
CA GLU A 64 11.58 11.02 -18.62
C GLU A 64 10.70 10.35 -19.70
N GLU A 65 11.30 9.90 -20.80
CA GLU A 65 10.61 9.22 -21.90
C GLU A 65 10.21 7.76 -21.55
N GLN A 66 10.74 7.22 -20.47
CA GLN A 66 10.50 5.82 -20.07
C GLN A 66 9.22 5.62 -19.22
N LEU A 67 8.50 6.70 -18.89
CA LEU A 67 7.28 6.61 -18.08
C LEU A 67 6.25 5.66 -18.70
N SER A 68 6.15 5.61 -20.01
CA SER A 68 5.22 4.71 -20.71
C SER A 68 5.53 3.22 -20.51
N LEU A 69 6.76 2.86 -20.10
CA LEU A 69 7.15 1.47 -19.87
C LEU A 69 6.58 0.91 -18.54
N VAL A 70 6.16 1.79 -17.63
CA VAL A 70 5.53 1.37 -16.36
C VAL A 70 4.01 1.32 -16.43
N PHE A 71 3.43 1.64 -17.57
CA PHE A 71 1.99 1.55 -17.80
C PHE A 71 1.57 0.22 -18.43
N PRO A 72 0.42 -0.32 -18.07
CA PRO A 72 -0.48 0.15 -17.03
C PRO A 72 0.07 -0.13 -15.61
N VAL A 73 -0.09 0.81 -14.69
CA VAL A 73 0.29 0.61 -13.29
C VAL A 73 -0.63 -0.41 -12.61
N VAL A 74 -1.90 -0.38 -12.97
CA VAL A 74 -2.94 -1.25 -12.39
C VAL A 74 -3.46 -2.26 -13.40
N GLU A 75 -3.75 -3.46 -12.93
CA GLU A 75 -4.29 -4.56 -13.72
C GLU A 75 -5.80 -4.66 -13.53
N PRO A 76 -6.61 -4.54 -14.60
CA PRO A 76 -8.09 -4.56 -14.50
C PRO A 76 -8.67 -5.82 -13.84
N HIS A 77 -7.96 -6.93 -13.96
CA HIS A 77 -8.35 -8.23 -13.40
C HIS A 77 -7.46 -8.68 -12.23
N GLY A 78 -6.59 -7.79 -11.78
CA GLY A 78 -5.74 -8.02 -10.62
C GLY A 78 -6.54 -8.05 -9.32
N SER A 79 -5.96 -8.64 -8.28
CA SER A 79 -6.54 -8.58 -6.94
C SER A 79 -6.46 -7.17 -6.38
N ASP A 80 -7.24 -6.89 -5.34
CA ASP A 80 -7.18 -5.63 -4.61
C ASP A 80 -5.79 -5.36 -4.03
N SER A 81 -5.21 -6.35 -3.36
CA SER A 81 -3.86 -6.27 -2.79
C SER A 81 -2.78 -6.12 -3.87
N GLY A 82 -2.89 -6.85 -4.99
CA GLY A 82 -1.92 -6.74 -6.09
C GLY A 82 -1.94 -5.36 -6.74
N ASN A 83 -3.12 -4.80 -6.97
CA ASN A 83 -3.24 -3.44 -7.51
C ASN A 83 -2.79 -2.37 -6.50
N PHE A 84 -3.09 -2.53 -5.22
CA PHE A 84 -2.56 -1.67 -4.17
C PHE A 84 -1.03 -1.68 -4.15
N ASP A 85 -0.43 -2.88 -4.18
CA ASP A 85 1.01 -3.06 -4.19
C ASP A 85 1.68 -2.42 -5.42
N ASN A 86 1.06 -2.55 -6.60
CA ASN A 86 1.53 -1.90 -7.82
C ASN A 86 1.55 -0.37 -7.70
N VAL A 87 0.49 0.21 -7.16
CA VAL A 87 0.41 1.67 -6.97
C VAL A 87 1.39 2.12 -5.88
N LEU A 88 1.55 1.35 -4.81
CA LEU A 88 2.54 1.64 -3.78
C LEU A 88 3.96 1.65 -4.36
N GLU A 89 4.33 0.63 -5.14
CA GLU A 89 5.62 0.58 -5.83
C GLU A 89 5.82 1.77 -6.75
N PHE A 90 4.81 2.11 -7.55
CA PHE A 90 4.86 3.27 -8.45
C PHE A 90 5.12 4.58 -7.67
N LEU A 91 4.44 4.79 -6.55
CA LEU A 91 4.66 5.96 -5.69
C LEU A 91 6.09 6.01 -5.13
N LEU A 92 6.62 4.88 -4.69
CA LEU A 92 8.02 4.78 -4.24
C LEU A 92 9.01 5.10 -5.37
N MET A 93 8.76 4.61 -6.58
CA MET A 93 9.57 4.91 -7.77
C MET A 93 9.53 6.40 -8.14
N THR A 94 8.49 7.13 -7.77
CA THR A 94 8.42 8.60 -7.95
C THR A 94 9.19 9.38 -6.87
N GLY A 95 9.91 8.71 -5.98
CA GLY A 95 10.75 9.31 -4.95
C GLY A 95 10.00 9.64 -3.65
N ARG A 96 8.76 9.21 -3.48
CA ARG A 96 8.03 9.34 -2.22
C ARG A 96 8.56 8.34 -1.18
N THR A 97 8.49 8.71 0.07
CA THR A 97 8.79 7.77 1.16
C THR A 97 7.69 6.71 1.29
N LEU A 98 8.03 5.58 1.90
CA LEU A 98 7.07 4.50 2.18
C LEU A 98 5.91 5.02 3.04
N GLN A 99 6.21 5.80 4.08
CA GLN A 99 5.23 6.35 5.00
C GLN A 99 4.26 7.32 4.30
N GLU A 100 4.79 8.26 3.51
CA GLU A 100 3.97 9.19 2.73
C GLU A 100 3.06 8.45 1.73
N SER A 101 3.60 7.45 1.05
CA SER A 101 2.85 6.66 0.07
C SER A 101 1.69 5.89 0.72
N ILE A 102 1.93 5.26 1.84
CA ILE A 102 0.89 4.55 2.60
C ILE A 102 -0.16 5.52 3.15
N MET A 103 0.25 6.65 3.73
CA MET A 103 -0.69 7.66 4.24
C MET A 103 -1.51 8.31 3.12
N MET A 104 -0.96 8.42 1.92
CA MET A 104 -1.70 8.88 0.73
C MET A 104 -2.74 7.86 0.28
N LEU A 105 -2.38 6.57 0.25
CA LEU A 105 -3.27 5.49 -0.20
C LEU A 105 -4.36 5.18 0.82
N VAL A 106 -4.01 5.20 2.11
CA VAL A 106 -4.92 4.87 3.23
C VAL A 106 -4.96 6.05 4.21
N PRO A 107 -5.55 7.18 3.81
CA PRO A 107 -5.65 8.34 4.69
C PRO A 107 -6.63 8.05 5.84
N GLU A 108 -6.28 8.51 7.02
CA GLU A 108 -7.20 8.57 8.16
C GLU A 108 -8.46 9.38 7.80
N ALA A 109 -9.56 9.15 8.48
CA ALA A 109 -10.81 9.93 8.30
C ALA A 109 -10.65 11.35 8.88
N TRP A 110 -9.99 12.22 8.15
CA TRP A 110 -9.48 13.52 8.60
C TRP A 110 -10.51 14.66 8.53
N GLN A 111 -11.48 14.60 7.61
CA GLN A 111 -12.33 15.76 7.28
C GLN A 111 -13.12 16.31 8.48
N LYS A 112 -13.60 15.42 9.35
CA LYS A 112 -14.39 15.77 10.54
C LYS A 112 -13.62 15.59 11.86
N HIS A 113 -12.33 15.29 11.78
CA HIS A 113 -11.49 15.08 12.97
C HIS A 113 -11.02 16.42 13.53
N THR A 114 -11.72 16.94 14.53
CA THR A 114 -11.46 18.27 15.13
C THR A 114 -10.16 18.35 15.93
N GLY A 115 -9.67 17.21 16.44
CA GLY A 115 -8.45 17.12 17.25
C GLY A 115 -7.17 16.76 16.47
N MET A 116 -7.26 16.67 15.14
CA MET A 116 -6.09 16.33 14.31
C MET A 116 -5.09 17.49 14.26
N ASP A 117 -3.79 17.16 14.31
CA ASP A 117 -2.73 18.13 14.12
C ASP A 117 -2.88 18.88 12.78
N PRO A 118 -2.72 20.23 12.76
CA PRO A 118 -2.90 21.01 11.54
C PRO A 118 -2.00 20.60 10.38
N THR A 119 -0.76 20.19 10.67
CA THR A 119 0.20 19.75 9.66
C THR A 119 -0.24 18.42 9.03
N GLN A 120 -0.68 17.50 9.85
CA GLN A 120 -1.22 16.22 9.40
C GLN A 120 -2.50 16.41 8.56
N ARG A 121 -3.38 17.33 8.98
CA ARG A 121 -4.59 17.69 8.21
C ARG A 121 -4.22 18.25 6.85
N ALA A 122 -3.29 19.20 6.79
CA ALA A 122 -2.84 19.80 5.54
C ALA A 122 -2.21 18.77 4.59
N PHE A 123 -1.47 17.79 5.14
CA PHE A 123 -0.93 16.68 4.36
C PHE A 123 -2.05 15.84 3.73
N TYR A 124 -3.07 15.45 4.48
CA TYR A 124 -4.19 14.68 3.92
C TYR A 124 -5.03 15.48 2.92
N GLU A 125 -5.23 16.76 3.18
CA GLU A 125 -5.91 17.67 2.25
C GLU A 125 -5.17 17.73 0.92
N TYR A 126 -3.87 17.94 0.96
CA TYR A 126 -3.00 17.92 -0.22
C TYR A 126 -3.06 16.56 -0.94
N CYS A 127 -2.91 15.45 -0.23
CA CYS A 127 -2.97 14.12 -0.82
C CYS A 127 -4.32 13.83 -1.49
N SER A 128 -5.42 14.35 -0.93
CA SER A 128 -6.76 14.15 -1.49
C SER A 128 -6.98 14.83 -2.84
N CYS A 129 -6.16 15.83 -3.18
CA CYS A 129 -6.14 16.45 -4.50
C CYS A 129 -5.40 15.59 -5.55
N LEU A 130 -4.57 14.65 -5.09
CA LEU A 130 -3.71 13.83 -5.96
C LEU A 130 -4.25 12.42 -6.16
N MET A 131 -4.86 11.83 -5.13
CA MET A 131 -5.29 10.43 -5.15
C MET A 131 -6.51 10.20 -4.28
N GLU A 132 -7.39 9.34 -4.78
CA GLU A 132 -8.52 8.81 -4.02
C GLU A 132 -8.04 7.81 -2.97
N PRO A 133 -8.68 7.75 -1.79
CA PRO A 133 -8.36 6.76 -0.79
C PRO A 133 -8.66 5.34 -1.29
N TRP A 134 -7.79 4.40 -0.94
CA TRP A 134 -8.03 2.98 -1.07
C TRP A 134 -8.70 2.53 0.23
N ASP A 135 -9.98 2.23 0.19
CA ASP A 135 -10.80 2.06 1.39
C ASP A 135 -11.54 0.72 1.40
N GLY A 136 -11.70 0.19 2.59
CA GLY A 136 -12.35 -1.07 2.90
C GLY A 136 -11.81 -1.62 4.22
N PRO A 137 -12.46 -2.64 4.82
CA PRO A 137 -12.01 -3.23 6.08
C PRO A 137 -10.70 -3.99 5.87
N ALA A 138 -9.58 -3.42 6.26
CA ALA A 138 -8.26 -4.00 6.07
C ALA A 138 -7.31 -3.72 7.23
N SER A 139 -6.44 -4.68 7.49
CA SER A 139 -5.22 -4.51 8.29
C SER A 139 -4.05 -4.75 7.35
N ILE A 140 -3.20 -3.76 7.16
CA ILE A 140 -2.15 -3.73 6.15
C ILE A 140 -0.80 -3.68 6.83
N ALA A 141 0.06 -4.65 6.54
CA ALA A 141 1.49 -4.61 6.86
C ALA A 141 2.29 -4.28 5.59
N PHE A 142 3.37 -3.54 5.73
CA PHE A 142 4.14 -3.08 4.58
C PHE A 142 5.62 -2.91 4.91
N THR A 143 6.46 -3.00 3.89
CA THR A 143 7.92 -2.83 4.00
C THR A 143 8.52 -2.43 2.65
N ASP A 144 9.62 -1.68 2.69
CA ASP A 144 10.52 -1.43 1.56
C ASP A 144 11.88 -2.13 1.72
N GLY A 145 11.97 -3.07 2.68
CA GLY A 145 13.22 -3.75 3.05
C GLY A 145 14.07 -2.98 4.05
N ARG A 146 13.80 -1.69 4.28
CA ARG A 146 14.46 -0.83 5.27
C ARG A 146 13.56 -0.52 6.46
N TYR A 147 12.31 -0.23 6.18
CA TYR A 147 11.28 0.03 7.18
C TYR A 147 10.23 -1.08 7.16
N ILE A 148 9.66 -1.35 8.30
CA ILE A 148 8.46 -2.16 8.45
C ILE A 148 7.40 -1.31 9.13
N GLY A 149 6.17 -1.46 8.70
CA GLY A 149 5.04 -0.75 9.28
C GLY A 149 3.75 -1.52 9.17
N ALA A 150 2.77 -1.04 9.91
CA ALA A 150 1.40 -1.49 9.79
C ALA A 150 0.46 -0.29 9.89
N VAL A 151 -0.64 -0.33 9.15
CA VAL A 151 -1.67 0.68 9.16
C VAL A 151 -3.03 0.00 9.26
N LEU A 152 -3.91 0.60 10.02
CA LEU A 152 -5.33 0.26 10.01
C LEU A 152 -5.98 0.83 8.74
N ASP A 153 -7.10 0.24 8.34
CA ASP A 153 -7.95 0.88 7.34
C ASP A 153 -8.44 2.25 7.82
N ARG A 154 -8.97 3.05 6.89
CA ARG A 154 -9.38 4.43 7.13
C ARG A 154 -10.30 4.62 8.35
N ASN A 155 -11.14 3.64 8.64
CA ASN A 155 -12.10 3.68 9.74
C ASN A 155 -11.71 2.81 10.93
N GLY A 156 -10.56 2.13 10.87
CA GLY A 156 -10.07 1.26 11.92
C GLY A 156 -10.95 0.02 12.16
N LEU A 157 -11.55 -0.54 11.12
CA LEU A 157 -12.49 -1.67 11.21
C LEU A 157 -11.79 -2.98 11.54
N ARG A 158 -10.59 -3.21 10.99
CA ARG A 158 -9.76 -4.37 11.29
C ARG A 158 -8.75 -4.04 12.39
N PRO A 159 -8.74 -4.78 13.52
CA PRO A 159 -7.75 -4.55 14.56
C PRO A 159 -6.38 -5.09 14.17
N SER A 160 -5.33 -4.39 14.63
CA SER A 160 -3.94 -4.86 14.57
C SER A 160 -3.31 -4.81 15.96
N ARG A 161 -2.34 -5.67 16.20
CA ARG A 161 -1.53 -5.69 17.43
C ARG A 161 -0.07 -5.76 17.08
N TYR A 162 0.75 -5.09 17.85
CA TYR A 162 2.20 -5.23 17.77
C TYR A 162 2.77 -5.47 19.16
N TYR A 163 3.93 -6.06 19.22
CA TYR A 163 4.70 -6.25 20.44
C TYR A 163 6.09 -5.68 20.22
N LEU A 164 6.54 -4.89 21.19
CA LEU A 164 7.93 -4.48 21.27
C LEU A 164 8.59 -5.31 22.36
N THR A 165 9.61 -6.09 21.98
CA THR A 165 10.31 -6.97 22.91
C THR A 165 11.46 -6.25 23.62
N THR A 166 11.92 -6.79 24.73
CA THR A 166 13.01 -6.20 25.52
C THR A 166 14.36 -6.22 24.80
N ASP A 167 14.50 -7.03 23.74
CA ASP A 167 15.69 -7.11 22.87
C ASP A 167 15.51 -6.28 21.57
N ASN A 168 14.57 -5.29 21.59
CA ASN A 168 14.29 -4.33 20.52
C ASN A 168 13.83 -4.97 19.20
N ARG A 169 13.05 -6.04 19.27
CA ARG A 169 12.32 -6.56 18.10
C ARG A 169 10.86 -6.11 18.13
N VAL A 170 10.30 -5.95 16.97
CA VAL A 170 8.86 -5.68 16.78
C VAL A 170 8.21 -6.88 16.12
#